data_8980f594779aa0ace39d77efd8fae28b
#
_entry.id   8980f594779aa0ace39d77efd8fae28b
#
_cell.length_a   1.000
_cell.length_b   1.000
_cell.length_c   1.000
_cell.angle_alpha   90.00
_cell.angle_beta   90.00
_cell.angle_gamma   90.00
#
_symmetry.space_group_name_H-M   'P 1'
#
loop_
_entity.id
_entity.type
_entity.pdbx_description
1 polymer ?
#
loop_
_entity_poly.entity_id
_entity_poly.type
_entity_poly.pdbx_seq_one_letter_code
_entity_poly.pdbx_strand_id
1 'polypeptide(L)'
;MRRIDRLISDYGFTLVELIVMLLVIAVIAVIAAPKMSSDPVLVATQAEQLAGDIRYVQTLAMTQAQRYRINLTATGYTFTLADAGGTAVIHPLTGSTAQINWNSGTAVALPPTGLPNNLVAFDGRGVPYTDNLATTALAATATIVLSRGTASQQISISPETGKVTPP
;
A
#
# COMPACT_ATOMS: atom_id res chain seq x y z
N MET A 1 71.32 19.45 -5.14
CA MET A 1 70.09 18.62 -4.96
C MET A 1 69.57 18.89 -3.55
N ARG A 2 68.51 19.76 -3.42
CA ARG A 2 67.88 20.09 -2.13
C ARG A 2 66.66 19.19 -1.93
N ARG A 3 66.73 18.31 -0.90
CA ARG A 3 65.55 17.55 -0.42
C ARG A 3 64.65 18.52 0.30
N ILE A 4 63.42 18.62 -0.17
CA ILE A 4 62.31 19.30 0.52
C ILE A 4 61.63 18.22 1.36
N ASP A 5 61.99 18.12 2.63
CA ASP A 5 61.24 17.33 3.60
C ASP A 5 59.93 18.07 3.89
N ARG A 6 58.84 17.55 3.34
CA ARG A 6 57.48 17.97 3.73
C ARG A 6 57.23 17.45 5.14
N LEU A 7 57.26 18.35 6.10
CA LEU A 7 56.74 18.10 7.44
C LEU A 7 55.23 17.93 7.32
N ILE A 8 54.79 16.67 7.25
CA ILE A 8 53.38 16.34 7.45
C ILE A 8 53.19 16.47 8.97
N SER A 9 52.53 17.56 9.38
CA SER A 9 52.13 17.74 10.76
C SER A 9 50.97 16.81 11.04
N ASP A 10 51.23 15.68 11.72
CA ASP A 10 50.19 14.79 12.23
C ASP A 10 49.51 15.47 13.43
N TYR A 11 48.46 16.24 13.13
CA TYR A 11 47.58 16.75 14.17
C TYR A 11 46.66 15.62 14.62
N GLY A 12 46.99 14.98 15.73
CA GLY A 12 46.11 14.03 16.41
C GLY A 12 44.89 14.76 17.02
N PHE A 13 43.75 14.13 16.98
CA PHE A 13 42.54 14.62 17.65
C PHE A 13 42.77 14.72 19.16
N THR A 14 42.33 15.83 19.74
CA THR A 14 42.35 15.98 21.19
C THR A 14 41.19 15.20 21.83
N LEU A 15 41.42 14.71 23.08
CA LEU A 15 40.35 14.02 23.82
C LEU A 15 39.11 14.90 23.99
N VAL A 16 39.31 16.21 24.16
CA VAL A 16 38.19 17.19 24.26
C VAL A 16 37.40 17.28 22.96
N GLU A 17 38.04 17.28 21.79
CA GLU A 17 37.42 17.33 20.48
C GLU A 17 36.55 16.09 20.21
N LEU A 18 37.05 14.90 20.62
CA LEU A 18 36.28 13.65 20.53
C LEU A 18 35.04 13.71 21.41
N ILE A 19 35.13 14.21 22.64
CA ILE A 19 33.98 14.36 23.54
C ILE A 19 32.94 15.33 22.95
N VAL A 20 33.39 16.47 22.42
CA VAL A 20 32.49 17.45 21.79
C VAL A 20 31.81 16.86 20.56
N MET A 21 32.51 16.12 19.69
CA MET A 21 31.93 15.44 18.55
C MET A 21 30.83 14.41 18.97
N LEU A 22 31.13 13.60 19.98
CA LEU A 22 30.16 12.63 20.50
C LEU A 22 28.91 13.31 21.07
N LEU A 23 29.07 14.45 21.75
CA LEU A 23 27.98 15.22 22.30
C LEU A 23 27.10 15.81 21.18
N VAL A 24 27.69 16.37 20.12
CA VAL A 24 27.00 16.90 18.96
C VAL A 24 26.23 15.79 18.24
N ILE A 25 26.84 14.63 18.02
CA ILE A 25 26.19 13.48 17.38
C ILE A 25 25.01 12.98 18.23
N ALA A 26 25.17 12.93 19.56
CA ALA A 26 24.09 12.51 20.47
C ALA A 26 22.89 13.47 20.39
N VAL A 27 23.12 14.78 20.34
CA VAL A 27 22.03 15.78 20.19
C VAL A 27 21.32 15.63 18.84
N ILE A 28 22.08 15.45 17.75
CA ILE A 28 21.51 15.26 16.41
C ILE A 28 20.70 13.95 16.35
N ALA A 29 21.20 12.87 16.95
CA ALA A 29 20.54 11.58 16.99
C ALA A 29 19.16 11.64 17.67
N VAL A 30 19.03 12.39 18.76
CA VAL A 30 17.75 12.59 19.47
C VAL A 30 16.72 13.33 18.60
N ILE A 31 17.17 14.30 17.79
CA ILE A 31 16.29 15.07 16.92
C ILE A 31 15.91 14.27 15.66
N ALA A 32 16.79 13.41 15.16
CA ALA A 32 16.60 12.65 13.94
C ALA A 32 15.72 11.38 14.15
N ALA A 33 15.82 10.75 15.31
CA ALA A 33 15.15 9.49 15.62
C ALA A 33 13.63 9.49 15.40
N PRO A 34 12.84 10.54 15.79
CA PRO A 34 11.39 10.56 15.58
C PRO A 34 10.97 10.66 14.11
N LYS A 35 11.86 11.06 13.20
CA LYS A 35 11.55 11.23 11.77
C LYS A 35 11.73 9.95 10.95
N MET A 36 12.23 8.89 11.55
CA MET A 36 12.45 7.60 10.88
C MET A 36 11.26 6.65 11.00
N SER A 37 10.03 7.17 11.01
CA SER A 37 8.84 6.32 10.93
C SER A 37 8.80 5.61 9.57
N SER A 38 8.70 4.29 9.57
CA SER A 38 8.49 3.49 8.35
C SER A 38 7.02 3.46 7.90
N ASP A 39 6.09 4.03 8.68
CA ASP A 39 4.66 3.96 8.42
C ASP A 39 4.24 4.51 7.06
N PRO A 40 4.76 5.68 6.58
CA PRO A 40 4.41 6.17 5.24
C PRO A 40 4.82 5.21 4.12
N VAL A 41 5.99 4.60 4.22
CA VAL A 41 6.48 3.65 3.21
C VAL A 41 5.66 2.37 3.24
N LEU A 42 5.35 1.85 4.42
CA LEU A 42 4.60 0.61 4.58
C LEU A 42 3.16 0.76 4.09
N VAL A 43 2.46 1.86 4.43
CA VAL A 43 1.09 2.08 3.95
C VAL A 43 1.07 2.33 2.44
N ALA A 44 2.06 3.05 1.88
CA ALA A 44 2.16 3.25 0.43
C ALA A 44 2.37 1.92 -0.31
N THR A 45 3.29 1.09 0.16
CA THR A 45 3.52 -0.24 -0.44
C THR A 45 2.27 -1.12 -0.42
N GLN A 46 1.51 -1.12 0.68
CA GLN A 46 0.27 -1.88 0.75
C GLN A 46 -0.84 -1.30 -0.13
N ALA A 47 -0.93 0.01 -0.25
CA ALA A 47 -1.89 0.65 -1.12
C ALA A 47 -1.58 0.35 -2.61
N GLU A 48 -0.31 0.37 -3.00
CA GLU A 48 0.11 -0.04 -4.35
C GLU A 48 -0.18 -1.52 -4.62
N GLN A 49 0.07 -2.40 -3.65
CA GLN A 49 -0.28 -3.81 -3.75
C GLN A 49 -1.78 -3.99 -3.97
N LEU A 50 -2.61 -3.38 -3.13
CA LEU A 50 -4.07 -3.46 -3.28
C LEU A 50 -4.53 -2.89 -4.62
N ALA A 51 -3.98 -1.75 -5.06
CA ALA A 51 -4.30 -1.18 -6.37
C ALA A 51 -3.93 -2.12 -7.53
N GLY A 52 -2.78 -2.81 -7.43
CA GLY A 52 -2.36 -3.84 -8.37
C GLY A 52 -3.32 -5.03 -8.40
N ASP A 53 -3.74 -5.48 -7.22
CA ASP A 53 -4.66 -6.61 -7.06
C ASP A 53 -6.08 -6.30 -7.55
N ILE A 54 -6.55 -5.06 -7.38
CA ILE A 54 -7.83 -4.62 -7.96
C ILE A 54 -7.76 -4.64 -9.50
N ARG A 55 -6.65 -4.14 -10.09
CA ARG A 55 -6.43 -4.21 -11.55
C ARG A 55 -6.33 -5.65 -12.05
N TYR A 56 -5.70 -6.54 -11.26
CA TYR A 56 -5.64 -7.95 -11.59
C TYR A 56 -7.04 -8.57 -11.65
N VAL A 57 -7.88 -8.35 -10.64
CA VAL A 57 -9.27 -8.84 -10.61
C VAL A 57 -10.08 -8.29 -11.80
N GLN A 58 -9.91 -7.02 -12.15
CA GLN A 58 -10.52 -6.43 -13.34
C GLN A 58 -10.05 -7.14 -14.63
N THR A 59 -8.74 -7.33 -14.79
CA THR A 59 -8.17 -8.02 -15.95
C THR A 59 -8.66 -9.46 -16.03
N LEU A 60 -8.74 -10.16 -14.89
CA LEU A 60 -9.25 -11.52 -14.81
C LEU A 60 -10.72 -11.59 -15.27
N ALA A 61 -11.56 -10.64 -14.83
CA ALA A 61 -12.94 -10.53 -15.27
C ALA A 61 -13.05 -10.36 -16.79
N MET A 62 -12.24 -9.49 -17.36
CA MET A 62 -12.21 -9.22 -18.80
C MET A 62 -11.71 -10.41 -19.63
N THR A 63 -10.65 -11.08 -19.18
CA THR A 63 -10.01 -12.18 -19.91
C THR A 63 -10.84 -13.46 -19.88
N GLN A 64 -11.53 -13.71 -18.77
CA GLN A 64 -12.37 -14.91 -18.62
C GLN A 64 -13.83 -14.68 -18.95
N ALA A 65 -14.22 -13.43 -19.28
CA ALA A 65 -15.61 -13.02 -19.53
C ALA A 65 -16.56 -13.42 -18.38
N GLN A 66 -16.04 -13.42 -17.14
CA GLN A 66 -16.78 -13.76 -15.92
C GLN A 66 -16.77 -12.58 -14.96
N ARG A 67 -17.65 -12.62 -13.97
CA ARG A 67 -17.72 -11.58 -12.94
C ARG A 67 -16.84 -11.97 -11.75
N TYR A 68 -15.92 -11.11 -11.39
CA TYR A 68 -15.03 -11.28 -10.25
C TYR A 68 -15.20 -10.13 -9.28
N ARG A 69 -14.88 -10.34 -8.01
CA ARG A 69 -14.90 -9.30 -6.99
C ARG A 69 -13.74 -9.44 -6.02
N ILE A 70 -13.37 -8.31 -5.45
CA ILE A 70 -12.49 -8.20 -4.30
C ILE A 70 -13.33 -7.75 -3.11
N ASN A 71 -13.25 -8.50 -2.00
CA ASN A 71 -13.97 -8.19 -0.77
C ASN A 71 -12.98 -7.63 0.25
N LEU A 72 -13.27 -6.46 0.80
CA LEU A 72 -12.43 -5.78 1.79
C LEU A 72 -12.94 -6.11 3.20
N THR A 73 -12.02 -6.39 4.11
CA THR A 73 -12.29 -6.64 5.53
C THR A 73 -11.37 -5.77 6.38
N ALA A 74 -11.68 -5.65 7.66
CA ALA A 74 -10.82 -4.91 8.60
C ALA A 74 -9.39 -5.48 8.68
N THR A 75 -9.22 -6.77 8.40
CA THR A 75 -7.93 -7.47 8.53
C THR A 75 -7.24 -7.79 7.21
N GLY A 76 -7.90 -7.56 6.06
CA GLY A 76 -7.34 -7.89 4.75
C GLY A 76 -8.38 -7.86 3.63
N TYR A 77 -8.14 -8.63 2.58
CA TYR A 77 -9.06 -8.76 1.44
C TYR A 77 -8.99 -10.15 0.81
N THR A 78 -10.04 -10.53 0.09
CA THR A 78 -10.14 -11.82 -0.60
C THR A 78 -10.64 -11.64 -2.02
N PHE A 79 -10.31 -12.59 -2.91
CA PHE A 79 -10.83 -12.67 -4.27
C PHE A 79 -11.90 -13.74 -4.35
N THR A 80 -13.03 -13.41 -4.97
CA THR A 80 -14.10 -14.35 -5.21
C THR A 80 -14.76 -14.11 -6.57
N LEU A 81 -15.46 -15.10 -7.08
CA LEU A 81 -16.43 -14.86 -8.15
C LEU A 81 -17.56 -13.97 -7.63
N ALA A 82 -18.11 -13.14 -8.49
CA ALA A 82 -19.32 -12.36 -8.17
C ALA A 82 -20.56 -13.21 -8.45
N ASP A 83 -20.70 -14.28 -7.70
CA ASP A 83 -21.79 -15.22 -7.69
C ASP A 83 -22.49 -15.28 -6.32
N ALA A 84 -23.60 -15.98 -6.20
CA ALA A 84 -24.35 -16.11 -4.95
C ALA A 84 -23.53 -16.85 -3.85
N GLY A 85 -22.64 -17.75 -4.25
CA GLY A 85 -21.80 -18.54 -3.33
C GLY A 85 -20.49 -17.85 -2.93
N GLY A 86 -20.06 -16.83 -3.68
CA GLY A 86 -18.78 -16.19 -3.47
C GLY A 86 -17.61 -17.16 -3.62
N THR A 87 -17.62 -17.95 -4.69
CA THR A 87 -16.59 -18.96 -4.95
C THR A 87 -15.20 -18.34 -4.87
N ALA A 88 -14.33 -18.89 -4.01
CA ALA A 88 -12.99 -18.36 -3.77
C ALA A 88 -12.09 -18.50 -5.00
N VAL A 89 -11.30 -17.48 -5.28
CA VAL A 89 -10.38 -17.41 -6.41
C VAL A 89 -8.94 -17.38 -5.90
N ILE A 90 -8.07 -18.12 -6.58
CA ILE A 90 -6.65 -18.18 -6.22
C ILE A 90 -5.97 -16.85 -6.51
N HIS A 91 -5.27 -16.32 -5.51
CA HIS A 91 -4.43 -15.13 -5.67
C HIS A 91 -3.13 -15.50 -6.41
N PRO A 92 -2.71 -14.74 -7.43
CA PRO A 92 -1.60 -15.12 -8.31
C PRO A 92 -0.24 -15.16 -7.60
N LEU A 93 -0.01 -14.29 -6.63
CA LEU A 93 1.27 -14.21 -5.92
C LEU A 93 1.39 -15.26 -4.79
N THR A 94 0.28 -15.58 -4.13
CA THR A 94 0.31 -16.51 -2.99
C THR A 94 -0.02 -17.96 -3.38
N GLY A 95 -0.62 -18.18 -4.54
CA GLY A 95 -1.12 -19.48 -4.97
C GLY A 95 -2.24 -20.03 -4.08
N SER A 96 -2.91 -19.18 -3.29
CA SER A 96 -3.89 -19.55 -2.28
C SER A 96 -5.19 -18.77 -2.47
N THR A 97 -6.28 -19.33 -1.95
CA THR A 97 -7.58 -18.65 -1.82
C THR A 97 -7.74 -17.95 -0.47
N ALA A 98 -6.73 -18.04 0.40
CA ALA A 98 -6.75 -17.41 1.71
C ALA A 98 -6.77 -15.88 1.62
N GLN A 99 -7.30 -15.26 2.68
CA GLN A 99 -7.28 -13.81 2.81
C GLN A 99 -5.85 -13.27 2.78
N ILE A 100 -5.65 -12.19 2.04
CA ILE A 100 -4.42 -11.39 2.09
C ILE A 100 -4.57 -10.40 3.23
N ASN A 101 -3.76 -10.57 4.26
CA ASN A 101 -3.85 -9.76 5.46
C ASN A 101 -3.11 -8.43 5.29
N TRP A 102 -3.65 -7.37 5.92
CA TRP A 102 -2.90 -6.12 6.08
C TRP A 102 -1.68 -6.36 6.97
N ASN A 103 -0.60 -5.64 6.72
CA ASN A 103 0.53 -5.61 7.63
C ASN A 103 0.09 -5.06 9.00
N SER A 104 0.67 -5.60 10.07
CA SER A 104 0.35 -5.17 11.43
C SER A 104 0.36 -3.64 11.57
N GLY A 105 -0.70 -3.09 12.10
CA GLY A 105 -0.89 -1.66 12.28
C GLY A 105 -1.48 -0.90 11.09
N THR A 106 -1.68 -1.55 9.92
CA THR A 106 -2.44 -0.96 8.82
C THR A 106 -3.93 -1.25 8.99
N ALA A 107 -4.76 -0.25 8.73
CA ALA A 107 -6.21 -0.35 8.76
C ALA A 107 -6.79 0.23 7.46
N VAL A 108 -7.95 -0.30 7.06
CA VAL A 108 -8.75 0.24 5.96
C VAL A 108 -10.01 0.88 6.53
N ALA A 109 -10.39 2.06 6.02
CA ALA A 109 -11.67 2.67 6.39
C ALA A 109 -12.82 1.88 5.74
N LEU A 110 -13.72 1.35 6.55
CA LEU A 110 -14.90 0.57 6.12
C LEU A 110 -16.20 1.22 6.59
N PRO A 111 -17.23 1.29 5.73
CA PRO A 111 -17.16 1.02 4.29
C PRO A 111 -16.36 2.07 3.55
N PRO A 112 -15.63 1.71 2.47
CA PRO A 112 -14.98 2.70 1.63
C PRO A 112 -16.01 3.60 0.94
N THR A 113 -15.64 4.83 0.66
CA THR A 113 -16.53 5.77 -0.04
C THR A 113 -16.92 5.19 -1.40
N GLY A 114 -18.21 5.15 -1.69
CA GLY A 114 -18.75 4.59 -2.92
C GLY A 114 -18.87 3.06 -2.95
N LEU A 115 -18.43 2.34 -1.92
CA LEU A 115 -18.50 0.87 -1.82
C LEU A 115 -19.23 0.43 -0.54
N PRO A 116 -20.57 0.56 -0.49
CA PRO A 116 -21.36 0.33 0.73
C PRO A 116 -21.28 -1.11 1.26
N ASN A 117 -20.93 -2.07 0.40
CA ASN A 117 -20.84 -3.49 0.74
C ASN A 117 -19.39 -3.96 1.00
N ASN A 118 -18.44 -3.05 1.17
CA ASN A 118 -17.02 -3.36 1.36
C ASN A 118 -16.41 -4.21 0.24
N LEU A 119 -16.90 -4.06 -0.98
CA LEU A 119 -16.41 -4.80 -2.14
C LEU A 119 -16.47 -3.96 -3.41
N VAL A 120 -15.66 -4.33 -4.37
CA VAL A 120 -15.79 -3.93 -5.76
C VAL A 120 -15.80 -5.19 -6.63
N ALA A 121 -16.79 -5.31 -7.50
CA ALA A 121 -16.90 -6.37 -8.49
C ALA A 121 -16.70 -5.81 -9.89
N PHE A 122 -16.23 -6.64 -10.82
CA PHE A 122 -16.04 -6.29 -12.23
C PHE A 122 -16.75 -7.29 -13.11
N ASP A 123 -17.36 -6.81 -14.18
CA ASP A 123 -17.91 -7.66 -15.25
C ASP A 123 -16.87 -7.97 -16.33
N GLY A 124 -17.24 -8.80 -17.32
CA GLY A 124 -16.38 -9.16 -18.44
C GLY A 124 -15.96 -7.99 -19.36
N ARG A 125 -16.49 -6.78 -19.14
CA ARG A 125 -16.07 -5.54 -19.83
C ARG A 125 -15.17 -4.67 -18.96
N GLY A 126 -14.93 -5.07 -17.70
CA GLY A 126 -14.16 -4.31 -16.74
C GLY A 126 -14.93 -3.19 -16.04
N VAL A 127 -16.26 -3.15 -16.19
CA VAL A 127 -17.13 -2.16 -15.52
C VAL A 127 -17.20 -2.50 -14.03
N PRO A 128 -17.04 -1.51 -13.12
CA PRO A 128 -17.10 -1.75 -11.69
C PRO A 128 -18.51 -1.73 -11.14
N TYR A 129 -18.79 -2.60 -10.16
CA TYR A 129 -20.05 -2.76 -9.47
C TYR A 129 -19.87 -2.76 -7.96
N THR A 130 -20.92 -2.44 -7.20
CA THR A 130 -20.87 -2.28 -5.74
C THR A 130 -21.56 -3.40 -4.97
N ASP A 131 -22.07 -4.42 -5.66
CA ASP A 131 -22.81 -5.53 -5.09
C ASP A 131 -22.23 -6.91 -5.41
N ASN A 132 -22.64 -7.91 -4.65
CA ASN A 132 -22.13 -9.28 -4.72
C ASN A 132 -22.29 -9.97 -6.08
N LEU A 133 -23.30 -9.58 -6.85
CA LEU A 133 -23.64 -10.21 -8.13
C LEU A 133 -23.22 -9.37 -9.34
N ALA A 134 -22.54 -8.25 -9.09
CA ALA A 134 -22.17 -7.26 -10.10
C ALA A 134 -23.39 -6.82 -10.94
N THR A 135 -24.46 -6.36 -10.27
CA THR A 135 -25.69 -5.87 -10.89
C THR A 135 -25.89 -4.37 -10.70
N THR A 136 -25.35 -3.78 -9.63
CA THR A 136 -25.42 -2.36 -9.33
C THR A 136 -24.10 -1.69 -9.70
N ALA A 137 -24.06 -1.01 -10.83
CA ALA A 137 -22.87 -0.33 -11.32
C ALA A 137 -22.40 0.77 -10.36
N LEU A 138 -21.11 0.99 -10.29
CA LEU A 138 -20.51 2.10 -9.53
C LEU A 138 -20.91 3.42 -10.19
N ALA A 139 -21.68 4.27 -9.47
CA ALA A 139 -22.22 5.51 -10.00
C ALA A 139 -21.28 6.72 -9.88
N ALA A 140 -20.36 6.70 -8.92
CA ALA A 140 -19.39 7.77 -8.67
C ALA A 140 -18.05 7.16 -8.30
N THR A 141 -16.97 7.95 -8.37
CA THR A 141 -15.63 7.49 -7.99
C THR A 141 -15.65 6.90 -6.59
N ALA A 142 -15.23 5.64 -6.48
CA ALA A 142 -15.02 5.00 -5.19
C ALA A 142 -13.62 5.31 -4.66
N THR A 143 -13.51 5.40 -3.33
CA THR A 143 -12.26 5.72 -2.66
C THR A 143 -12.01 4.75 -1.51
N ILE A 144 -10.86 4.09 -1.54
CA ILE A 144 -10.40 3.19 -0.48
C ILE A 144 -9.22 3.89 0.21
N VAL A 145 -9.34 4.09 1.53
CA VAL A 145 -8.30 4.74 2.33
C VAL A 145 -7.65 3.69 3.24
N LEU A 146 -6.34 3.52 3.09
CA LEU A 146 -5.52 2.77 4.02
C LEU A 146 -4.78 3.74 4.93
N SER A 147 -4.67 3.40 6.22
CA SER A 147 -3.99 4.23 7.21
C SER A 147 -3.08 3.39 8.10
N ARG A 148 -1.98 4.02 8.56
CA ARG A 148 -1.06 3.44 9.53
C ARG A 148 -0.43 4.57 10.36
N GLY A 149 -0.68 4.57 11.67
CA GLY A 149 -0.31 5.70 12.51
C GLY A 149 -0.93 7.02 12.01
N THR A 150 -0.11 7.98 11.68
CA THR A 150 -0.53 9.27 11.08
C THR A 150 -0.48 9.29 9.56
N ALA A 151 0.07 8.25 8.93
CA ALA A 151 0.17 8.14 7.49
C ALA A 151 -1.11 7.54 6.89
N SER A 152 -1.53 8.04 5.73
CA SER A 152 -2.65 7.49 4.98
C SER A 152 -2.37 7.54 3.48
N GLN A 153 -2.96 6.59 2.75
CA GLN A 153 -2.90 6.50 1.30
C GLN A 153 -4.30 6.21 0.76
N GLN A 154 -4.58 6.72 -0.44
CA GLN A 154 -5.89 6.67 -1.04
C GLN A 154 -5.82 6.05 -2.44
N ILE A 155 -6.66 5.05 -2.68
CA ILE A 155 -6.85 4.42 -3.99
C ILE A 155 -8.20 4.85 -4.52
N SER A 156 -8.26 5.29 -5.78
CA SER A 156 -9.52 5.69 -6.42
C SER A 156 -9.88 4.74 -7.56
N ILE A 157 -11.18 4.45 -7.68
CA ILE A 157 -11.74 3.61 -8.75
C ILE A 157 -12.77 4.45 -9.50
N SER A 158 -12.53 4.67 -10.80
CA SER A 158 -13.44 5.45 -11.63
C SER A 158 -14.70 4.64 -12.00
N PRO A 159 -15.89 5.27 -12.00
CA PRO A 159 -17.09 4.64 -12.52
C PRO A 159 -16.92 4.32 -14.01
N GLU A 160 -17.80 3.47 -14.56
CA GLU A 160 -17.85 3.05 -15.97
C GLU A 160 -16.61 2.29 -16.46
N THR A 161 -15.41 2.81 -16.26
CA THR A 161 -14.17 2.22 -16.78
C THR A 161 -13.47 1.29 -15.79
N GLY A 162 -13.76 1.42 -14.49
CA GLY A 162 -13.04 0.72 -13.43
C GLY A 162 -11.56 1.08 -13.33
N LYS A 163 -11.13 2.22 -13.95
CA LYS A 163 -9.74 2.65 -13.85
C LYS A 163 -9.33 2.84 -12.40
N VAL A 164 -8.30 2.10 -11.98
CA VAL A 164 -7.72 2.21 -10.65
C VAL A 164 -6.55 3.20 -10.68
N THR A 165 -6.68 4.27 -9.90
CA THR A 165 -5.61 5.24 -9.69
C THR A 165 -4.96 4.94 -8.34
N PRO A 166 -3.65 4.60 -8.30
CA PRO A 166 -2.91 4.37 -7.07
C PRO A 166 -2.70 5.67 -6.29
N PRO A 167 -2.15 5.59 -5.07
CA PRO A 167 -1.84 6.75 -4.24
C PRO A 167 -0.91 7.73 -4.93
#